data_4c92c817834485b55484c1ff3d2356d3
#
_entry.id   4c92c817834485b55484c1ff3d2356d3
#
_cell.length_a   1.000
_cell.length_b   1.000
_cell.length_c   1.000
_cell.angle_alpha   90.00
_cell.angle_beta   90.00
_cell.angle_gamma   90.00
#
_symmetry.space_group_name_H-M   'P 1'
#
loop_
_entity.id
_entity.type
_entity.pdbx_description
1 polymer ?
#
loop_
_entity_poly.entity_id
_entity_poly.type
_entity_poly.pdbx_seq_one_letter_code
_entity_poly.pdbx_strand_id
1 'polypeptide(L)'
;MSEKDLVKELKAEIIEITKDRDDALAKVKSKESRMKQVLIKLEHATQDVQTVGHKIGEQNKEIAELKAKLDTKSKLLDEALQKIKDI
;
A
#
# COMPACT_ATOMS: atom_id res chain seq x y z
N MET A 1 54.54 -27.90 14.21
CA MET A 1 54.08 -26.50 14.20
C MET A 1 54.49 -25.82 15.49
N SER A 2 55.11 -24.68 15.44
CA SER A 2 55.47 -23.93 16.67
C SER A 2 54.22 -23.20 17.18
N GLU A 3 54.25 -22.87 18.48
CA GLU A 3 53.18 -22.06 19.10
C GLU A 3 52.98 -20.72 18.39
N LYS A 4 54.07 -20.12 17.90
CA LYS A 4 54.03 -18.86 17.15
C LYS A 4 53.21 -19.02 15.85
N ASP A 5 53.42 -20.11 15.14
CA ASP A 5 52.71 -20.37 13.90
C ASP A 5 51.21 -20.62 14.13
N LEU A 6 50.89 -21.35 15.20
CA LEU A 6 49.50 -21.60 15.58
C LEU A 6 48.79 -20.32 16.00
N VAL A 7 49.45 -19.46 16.80
CA VAL A 7 48.90 -18.16 17.19
C VAL A 7 48.66 -17.26 15.99
N LYS A 8 49.58 -17.29 15.03
CA LYS A 8 49.48 -16.49 13.81
C LYS A 8 48.29 -16.93 12.94
N GLU A 9 48.11 -18.25 12.81
CA GLU A 9 46.97 -18.81 12.08
C GLU A 9 45.64 -18.47 12.77
N LEU A 10 45.55 -18.58 14.08
CA LEU A 10 44.36 -18.25 14.85
C LEU A 10 44.01 -16.77 14.73
N LYS A 11 45.01 -15.89 14.78
CA LYS A 11 44.79 -14.45 14.58
C LYS A 11 44.23 -14.15 13.17
N ALA A 12 44.76 -14.81 12.14
CA ALA A 12 44.28 -14.66 10.80
C ALA A 12 42.83 -15.12 10.65
N GLU A 13 42.49 -16.26 11.27
CA GLU A 13 41.10 -16.77 11.28
C GLU A 13 40.15 -15.80 11.99
N ILE A 14 40.60 -15.23 13.13
CA ILE A 14 39.77 -14.26 13.86
C ILE A 14 39.50 -13.02 13.02
N ILE A 15 40.49 -12.52 12.30
CA ILE A 15 40.31 -11.36 11.39
C ILE A 15 39.30 -11.70 10.30
N GLU A 16 39.40 -12.86 9.69
CA GLU A 16 38.52 -13.30 8.63
C GLU A 16 37.06 -13.47 9.10
N ILE A 17 36.90 -14.15 10.25
CA ILE A 17 35.57 -14.37 10.86
C ILE A 17 34.95 -13.04 11.28
N THR A 18 35.73 -12.13 11.82
CA THR A 18 35.26 -10.80 12.22
C THR A 18 34.77 -10.00 10.99
N LYS A 19 35.51 -10.08 9.89
CA LYS A 19 35.13 -9.42 8.65
C LYS A 19 33.83 -10.00 8.10
N ASP A 20 33.70 -11.31 8.07
CA ASP A 20 32.48 -11.99 7.61
C ASP A 20 31.28 -11.62 8.47
N ARG A 21 31.47 -11.57 9.78
CA ARG A 21 30.44 -11.14 10.72
C ARG A 21 30.00 -9.70 10.44
N ASP A 22 30.96 -8.80 10.28
CA ASP A 22 30.66 -7.37 10.06
C ASP A 22 29.96 -7.16 8.71
N ASP A 23 30.37 -7.90 7.67
CA ASP A 23 29.69 -7.86 6.38
C ASP A 23 28.25 -8.37 6.47
N ALA A 24 28.04 -9.45 7.24
CA ALA A 24 26.70 -10.00 7.48
C ALA A 24 25.82 -9.02 8.24
N LEU A 25 26.37 -8.38 9.29
CA LEU A 25 25.64 -7.36 10.05
C LEU A 25 25.26 -6.15 9.18
N ALA A 26 26.16 -5.72 8.30
CA ALA A 26 25.87 -4.62 7.38
C ALA A 26 24.73 -4.98 6.41
N LYS A 27 24.72 -6.21 5.90
CA LYS A 27 23.63 -6.71 5.05
C LYS A 27 22.29 -6.78 5.78
N VAL A 28 22.31 -7.25 7.03
CA VAL A 28 21.09 -7.31 7.86
C VAL A 28 20.55 -5.91 8.09
N LYS A 29 21.38 -4.96 8.45
CA LYS A 29 20.97 -3.56 8.67
C LYS A 29 20.38 -2.94 7.40
N SER A 30 20.99 -3.20 6.24
CA SER A 30 20.49 -2.71 4.95
C SER A 30 19.11 -3.28 4.63
N LYS A 31 18.92 -4.59 4.86
CA LYS A 31 17.63 -5.25 4.63
C LYS A 31 16.56 -4.77 5.60
N GLU A 32 16.91 -4.57 6.85
CA GLU A 32 15.98 -4.03 7.86
C GLU A 32 15.51 -2.62 7.48
N SER A 33 16.43 -1.78 7.00
CA SER A 33 16.10 -0.44 6.52
C SER A 33 15.14 -0.48 5.34
N ARG A 34 15.38 -1.37 4.37
CA ARG A 34 14.49 -1.57 3.21
C ARG A 34 13.11 -2.06 3.64
N MET A 35 13.06 -2.99 4.60
CA MET A 35 11.79 -3.48 5.15
C MET A 35 10.98 -2.36 5.79
N LYS A 36 11.62 -1.50 6.58
CA LYS A 36 10.96 -0.34 7.17
C LYS A 36 10.38 0.58 6.10
N GLN A 37 11.13 0.85 5.03
CA GLN A 37 10.66 1.68 3.92
C GLN A 37 9.46 1.06 3.21
N VAL A 38 9.51 -0.26 2.97
CA VAL A 38 8.40 -0.99 2.34
C VAL A 38 7.16 -0.96 3.23
N LEU A 39 7.31 -1.14 4.55
CA LEU A 39 6.20 -1.08 5.50
C LEU A 39 5.55 0.31 5.51
N ILE A 40 6.33 1.38 5.47
CA ILE A 40 5.81 2.74 5.39
C ILE A 40 5.03 2.96 4.09
N LYS A 41 5.56 2.51 2.96
CA LYS A 41 4.86 2.60 1.67
C LYS A 41 3.57 1.79 1.65
N LEU A 42 3.58 0.61 2.25
CA LEU A 42 2.39 -0.23 2.37
C LEU A 42 1.32 0.45 3.24
N GLU A 43 1.73 1.08 4.33
CA GLU A 43 0.83 1.82 5.21
C GLU A 43 0.17 2.99 4.47
N HIS A 44 0.95 3.77 3.71
CA HIS A 44 0.42 4.85 2.88
C HIS A 44 -0.54 4.32 1.81
N ALA A 45 -0.18 3.23 1.13
CA ALA A 45 -1.04 2.60 0.13
C ALA A 45 -2.36 2.12 0.74
N THR A 46 -2.32 1.56 1.94
CA THR A 46 -3.51 1.13 2.66
C THR A 46 -4.42 2.32 2.99
N GLN A 47 -3.85 3.43 3.45
CA GLN A 47 -4.59 4.66 3.71
C GLN A 47 -5.22 5.20 2.42
N ASP A 48 -4.49 5.19 1.32
CA ASP A 48 -5.00 5.64 0.01
C ASP A 48 -6.18 4.79 -0.46
N VAL A 49 -6.09 3.47 -0.30
CA VAL A 49 -7.18 2.55 -0.62
C VAL A 49 -8.42 2.84 0.22
N GLN A 50 -8.26 3.11 1.51
CA GLN A 50 -9.38 3.47 2.39
C GLN A 50 -10.02 4.79 1.97
N THR A 51 -9.21 5.79 1.63
CA THR A 51 -9.69 7.09 1.16
C THR A 51 -10.48 6.97 -0.14
N VAL A 52 -9.94 6.22 -1.11
CA VAL A 52 -10.62 5.96 -2.39
C VAL A 52 -11.92 5.19 -2.18
N GLY A 53 -11.89 4.17 -1.31
CA GLY A 53 -13.08 3.41 -0.97
C GLY A 53 -14.20 4.27 -0.38
N HIS A 54 -13.85 5.20 0.50
CA HIS A 54 -14.80 6.15 1.07
C HIS A 54 -15.41 7.07 0.00
N LYS A 55 -14.58 7.59 -0.90
CA LYS A 55 -15.04 8.43 -2.02
C LYS A 55 -15.98 7.67 -2.96
N ILE A 56 -15.66 6.42 -3.25
CA ILE A 56 -16.53 5.56 -4.07
C ILE A 56 -17.88 5.37 -3.40
N GLY A 57 -17.90 5.13 -2.09
CA GLY A 57 -19.13 5.01 -1.32
C GLY A 57 -20.00 6.28 -1.40
N GLU A 58 -19.39 7.44 -1.25
CA GLU A 58 -20.09 8.73 -1.36
C GLU A 58 -20.63 8.97 -2.78
N GLN A 59 -19.83 8.68 -3.80
CA GLN A 59 -20.23 8.84 -5.19
C GLN A 59 -21.37 7.88 -5.56
N ASN A 60 -21.33 6.65 -5.07
CA ASN A 60 -22.41 5.68 -5.30
C ASN A 60 -23.72 6.15 -4.68
N LYS A 61 -23.66 6.74 -3.49
CA LYS A 61 -24.82 7.34 -2.83
C LYS A 61 -25.38 8.50 -3.64
N GLU A 62 -24.53 9.38 -4.12
CA GLU A 62 -24.91 10.51 -4.98
C GLU A 62 -25.55 10.05 -6.29
N ILE A 63 -24.99 9.03 -6.93
CA ILE A 63 -25.54 8.44 -8.16
C ILE A 63 -26.92 7.88 -7.88
N ALA A 64 -27.14 7.18 -6.79
CA ALA A 64 -28.44 6.65 -6.42
C ALA A 64 -29.47 7.76 -6.22
N GLU A 65 -29.09 8.84 -5.55
CA GLU A 65 -29.95 10.01 -5.36
C GLU A 65 -30.31 10.69 -6.70
N LEU A 66 -29.33 10.85 -7.59
CA LEU A 66 -29.54 11.43 -8.91
C LEU A 66 -30.44 10.56 -9.79
N LYS A 67 -30.28 9.24 -9.74
CA LYS A 67 -31.15 8.30 -10.45
C LYS A 67 -32.59 8.38 -9.98
N ALA A 68 -32.80 8.49 -8.66
CA ALA A 68 -34.12 8.63 -8.08
C ALA A 68 -34.79 9.94 -8.53
N LYS A 69 -34.04 11.05 -8.55
CA LYS A 69 -34.54 12.34 -9.05
C LYS A 69 -34.89 12.30 -10.53
N LEU A 70 -34.04 11.66 -11.34
CA LEU A 70 -34.26 11.49 -12.76
C LEU A 70 -35.51 10.68 -13.02
N ASP A 71 -35.70 9.58 -12.31
CA ASP A 71 -36.88 8.73 -12.42
C ASP A 71 -38.18 9.52 -12.12
N THR A 72 -38.16 10.29 -11.03
CA THR A 72 -39.30 11.14 -10.65
C THR A 72 -39.60 12.18 -11.72
N LYS A 73 -38.59 12.85 -12.25
CA LYS A 73 -38.80 13.86 -13.32
C LYS A 73 -39.26 13.24 -14.63
N SER A 74 -38.74 12.06 -14.95
CA SER A 74 -39.21 11.33 -16.15
C SER A 74 -40.68 10.97 -16.06
N LYS A 75 -41.15 10.51 -14.90
CA LYS A 75 -42.56 10.21 -14.66
C LYS A 75 -43.44 11.47 -14.81
N LEU A 76 -43.00 12.58 -14.22
CA LEU A 76 -43.70 13.85 -14.32
C LEU A 76 -43.79 14.34 -15.77
N LEU A 77 -42.71 14.19 -16.52
CA LEU A 77 -42.69 14.53 -17.93
C LEU A 77 -43.65 13.66 -18.73
N ASP A 78 -43.63 12.36 -18.51
CA ASP A 78 -44.56 11.41 -19.19
C ASP A 78 -46.01 11.75 -18.88
N GLU A 79 -46.35 12.08 -17.62
CA GLU A 79 -47.69 12.50 -17.22
C GLU A 79 -48.09 13.79 -17.90
N ALA A 80 -47.21 14.78 -17.99
CA ALA A 80 -47.46 16.03 -18.66
C ALA A 80 -47.72 15.83 -20.18
N LEU A 81 -46.91 14.99 -20.83
CA LEU A 81 -47.08 14.65 -22.24
C LEU A 81 -48.39 13.91 -22.47
N GLN A 82 -48.79 13.04 -21.58
CA GLN A 82 -50.08 12.34 -21.69
C GLN A 82 -51.26 13.30 -21.58
N LYS A 83 -51.17 14.27 -20.67
CA LYS A 83 -52.21 15.30 -20.52
C LYS A 83 -52.37 16.14 -21.80
N ILE A 84 -51.27 16.47 -22.47
CA ILE A 84 -51.29 17.19 -23.74
C ILE A 84 -51.96 16.36 -24.84
N LYS A 85 -51.68 15.05 -24.90
CA LYS A 85 -52.30 14.14 -25.83
C LYS A 85 -53.82 14.04 -25.65
N ASP A 86 -54.29 14.12 -24.41
CA ASP A 86 -55.71 13.96 -24.06
C ASP A 86 -56.50 15.23 -24.35
N ILE A 87 -55.85 16.31 -24.64
CA ILE A 87 -56.47 17.54 -25.10
C ILE A 87 -56.76 17.45 -26.61
#